data_caa0046c8f788dd42a859bf10bd33c3f
#
_entry.id   caa0046c8f788dd42a859bf10bd33c3f
#
_cell.length_a   1.000
_cell.length_b   1.000
_cell.length_c   1.000
_cell.angle_alpha   90.00
_cell.angle_beta   90.00
_cell.angle_gamma   90.00
#
_symmetry.space_group_name_H-M   'P 1'
#
loop_
_entity.id
_entity.type
_entity.pdbx_description
1 polymer ?
#
loop_
_entity_poly.entity_id
_entity_poly.type
_entity_poly.pdbx_seq_one_letter_code
_entity_poly.pdbx_strand_id
1 'polypeptide(L)' 'MLITLEHAEKVRVKRGRLDLTKSETAKRINVTPRTLQKIEQGDYDAPKKIFASVMNFLIED' A
#
# COMPACT_ATOMS: atom_id res chain seq x y z
N MET A 1 -4.61 -10.09 7.47
CA MET A 1 -5.13 -8.87 8.13
C MET A 1 -5.73 -7.96 7.06
N LEU A 2 -6.83 -7.34 7.35
CA LEU A 2 -7.58 -6.60 6.34
C LEU A 2 -6.99 -5.22 6.04
N ILE A 3 -6.69 -4.99 4.76
CA ILE A 3 -6.42 -3.65 4.25
C ILE A 3 -7.78 -3.06 3.88
N THR A 4 -8.24 -2.09 4.65
CA THR A 4 -9.57 -1.50 4.45
C THR A 4 -9.57 -0.52 3.28
N LEU A 5 -10.77 -0.09 2.87
CA LEU A 5 -10.90 0.96 1.86
C LEU A 5 -10.22 2.26 2.31
N GLU A 6 -10.27 2.54 3.60
CA GLU A 6 -9.61 3.71 4.18
C GLU A 6 -8.09 3.61 4.08
N HIS A 7 -7.52 2.44 4.38
CA HIS A 7 -6.09 2.20 4.21
C HIS A 7 -5.68 2.38 2.75
N ALA A 8 -6.49 1.84 1.84
CA ALA A 8 -6.22 1.94 0.41
C ALA A 8 -6.18 3.40 -0.05
N GLU A 9 -7.14 4.20 0.42
CA GLU A 9 -7.18 5.61 0.09
C GLU A 9 -5.92 6.33 0.59
N LYS A 10 -5.49 6.05 1.82
CA LYS A 10 -4.29 6.65 2.39
C LYS A 10 -3.05 6.30 1.59
N VAL A 11 -2.95 5.06 1.11
CA VAL A 11 -1.83 4.65 0.25
C VAL A 11 -1.83 5.44 -1.05
N ARG A 12 -2.99 5.57 -1.70
CA ARG A 12 -3.10 6.32 -2.95
C ARG A 12 -2.73 7.80 -2.76
N VAL A 13 -3.23 8.39 -1.68
CA VAL A 13 -2.95 9.80 -1.37
C VAL A 13 -1.47 10.01 -1.14
N LYS A 14 -0.83 9.16 -0.35
CA LYS A 14 0.61 9.28 -0.07
C LYS A 14 1.42 9.09 -1.34
N ARG A 15 1.06 8.10 -2.16
CA ARG A 15 1.74 7.86 -3.43
C ARG A 15 1.68 9.11 -4.34
N GLY A 16 0.51 9.72 -4.44
CA GLY A 16 0.35 10.94 -5.23
C GLY A 16 1.13 12.11 -4.66
N ARG A 17 1.12 12.26 -3.33
CA ARG A 17 1.84 13.34 -2.65
C ARG A 17 3.35 13.23 -2.87
N LEU A 18 3.88 12.02 -2.87
CA LEU A 18 5.31 11.77 -3.08
C LEU A 18 5.67 11.61 -4.55
N ASP A 19 4.68 11.71 -5.43
CA ASP A 19 4.86 11.59 -6.88
C ASP A 19 5.54 10.26 -7.27
N LEU A 20 5.11 9.17 -6.63
CA LEU A 20 5.64 7.84 -6.89
C LEU A 20 4.82 7.11 -7.94
N THR A 21 5.50 6.37 -8.80
CA THR A 21 4.81 5.44 -9.69
C THR A 21 4.35 4.22 -8.89
N LYS A 22 3.45 3.42 -9.47
CA LYS A 22 3.02 2.17 -8.84
C LYS A 22 4.20 1.23 -8.61
N SER A 23 5.10 1.14 -9.59
CA SER A 23 6.31 0.30 -9.46
C SER A 23 7.19 0.75 -8.31
N GLU A 24 7.40 2.05 -8.18
CA GLU A 24 8.21 2.60 -7.09
C GLU A 24 7.56 2.35 -5.74
N THR A 25 6.25 2.53 -5.65
CA THR A 25 5.51 2.28 -4.42
C THR A 25 5.55 0.80 -4.03
N ALA A 26 5.39 -0.08 -5.03
CA ALA A 26 5.47 -1.52 -4.78
C ALA A 26 6.84 -1.91 -4.23
N LYS A 27 7.91 -1.32 -4.74
CA LYS A 27 9.25 -1.57 -4.22
C LYS A 27 9.40 -1.10 -2.78
N ARG A 28 8.83 0.06 -2.44
CA ARG A 28 8.90 0.60 -1.09
C ARG A 28 8.17 -0.29 -0.08
N ILE A 29 7.01 -0.82 -0.49
CA ILE A 29 6.23 -1.72 0.36
C ILE A 29 6.76 -3.16 0.28
N ASN A 30 7.64 -3.43 -0.68
CA ASN A 30 8.25 -4.75 -0.90
C ASN A 30 7.20 -5.77 -1.36
N VAL A 31 6.39 -5.36 -2.32
CA VAL A 31 5.38 -6.22 -2.94
C VAL A 31 5.48 -6.10 -4.46
N THR A 32 4.77 -6.98 -5.17
CA THR A 32 4.68 -6.85 -6.63
C THR A 32 3.68 -5.75 -7.00
N PRO A 33 3.77 -5.18 -8.20
CA PRO A 33 2.77 -4.19 -8.64
C PRO A 33 1.34 -4.73 -8.64
N ARG A 34 1.16 -6.03 -8.91
CA ARG A 34 -0.16 -6.67 -8.86
C ARG A 34 -0.72 -6.66 -7.44
N THR A 35 0.12 -6.97 -6.46
CA THR A 35 -0.29 -6.93 -5.05
C THR A 35 -0.58 -5.51 -4.61
N LEU A 36 0.22 -4.54 -5.07
CA LEU A 36 -0.05 -3.13 -4.78
C LEU A 36 -1.41 -2.70 -5.33
N GLN A 37 -1.80 -3.18 -6.50
CA GLN A 37 -3.10 -2.88 -7.06
C GLN A 37 -4.22 -3.36 -6.14
N LYS A 38 -4.08 -4.56 -5.58
CA LYS A 38 -5.04 -5.07 -4.60
C LYS A 38 -5.09 -4.22 -3.34
N ILE A 39 -3.92 -3.78 -2.87
CA ILE A 39 -3.83 -2.91 -1.70
C ILE A 39 -4.56 -1.59 -1.96
N GLU A 40 -4.36 -0.99 -3.13
CA GLU A 40 -4.97 0.29 -3.48
C GLU A 40 -6.46 0.20 -3.79
N GLN A 41 -6.95 -0.99 -4.10
CA GLN A 41 -8.39 -1.21 -4.26
C GLN A 41 -9.11 -1.29 -2.91
N GLY A 42 -8.40 -1.74 -1.90
CA GLY A 42 -8.97 -1.92 -0.57
C GLY A 42 -9.70 -3.26 -0.43
N ASP A 43 -10.21 -3.49 0.76
CA ASP A 43 -10.93 -4.71 1.11
C ASP A 43 -10.12 -5.97 0.76
N TYR A 44 -8.82 -5.90 1.03
CA TYR A 44 -7.86 -6.96 0.72
C TYR A 44 -7.37 -7.60 2.01
N ASP A 45 -7.57 -8.91 2.14
CA ASP A 45 -7.10 -9.67 3.30
C ASP A 45 -5.63 -10.05 3.08
N ALA A 46 -4.75 -9.16 3.50
CA ALA A 46 -3.32 -9.31 3.27
C ALA A 46 -2.66 -10.20 4.32
N PRO A 47 -1.60 -10.94 3.94
CA PRO A 47 -0.75 -11.58 4.94
C PRO A 47 -0.22 -10.55 5.93
N LYS A 48 0.02 -11.00 7.15
CA LYS A 48 0.51 -10.11 8.22
C LYS A 48 1.73 -9.31 7.80
N LYS A 49 2.65 -9.95 7.08
CA LYS A 49 3.90 -9.33 6.62
C LYS A 49 3.61 -8.16 5.67
N ILE A 50 2.70 -8.35 4.73
CA ILE A 50 2.31 -7.31 3.79
C ILE A 50 1.56 -6.20 4.52
N PHE A 51 0.66 -6.57 5.43
CA PHE A 51 -0.07 -5.59 6.22
C PHE A 51 0.89 -4.68 7.00
N ALA A 52 1.88 -5.27 7.66
CA ALA A 52 2.88 -4.51 8.42
C ALA A 52 3.66 -3.56 7.52
N SER A 53 4.04 -4.03 6.31
CA SER A 53 4.76 -3.19 5.35
C SER A 53 3.92 -2.00 4.89
N VAL A 54 2.62 -2.22 4.67
CA VAL A 54 1.71 -1.13 4.28
C VAL A 54 1.59 -0.12 5.41
N MET A 55 1.42 -0.58 6.64
CA MET A 55 1.33 0.32 7.80
C MET A 55 2.60 1.14 7.96
N ASN A 56 3.77 0.51 7.81
CA ASN A 56 5.05 1.22 7.87
C ASN A 56 5.14 2.30 6.80
N PHE A 57 4.71 1.98 5.58
CA PHE A 57 4.68 2.97 4.50
C PHE A 57 3.79 4.16 4.85
N LEU A 58 2.64 3.92 5.50
CA LEU A 58 1.71 4.98 5.83
C LEU A 58 2.20 5.89 6.96
N ILE A 59 3.00 5.37 7.89
CA ILE A 59 3.52 6.17 9.00
C ILE A 59 4.87 6.83 8.71
N GLU A 60 5.56 6.42 7.66
CA GLU A 60 6.80 7.08 7.23
C GLU A 60 6.52 8.47 6.68
N ASP A 61 7.44 9.35 6.88
CA ASP A 61 7.40 10.67 6.25
C ASP A 61 8.43 10.82 5.15
#